data_153b2646c27bec053a5e712fe67937f2
#
_entry.id   153b2646c27bec053a5e712fe67937f2
#
_cell.length_a   1.000
_cell.length_b   1.000
_cell.length_c   1.000
_cell.angle_alpha   90.00
_cell.angle_beta   90.00
_cell.angle_gamma   90.00
#
_symmetry.space_group_name_H-M   'P 1'
#
loop_
_entity.id
_entity.type
_entity.pdbx_description
1 polymer ?
#
loop_
_entity_poly.entity_id
_entity_poly.type
_entity_poly.pdbx_seq_one_letter_code
_entity_poly.pdbx_strand_id
1 'polypeptide(L)'
;MKYRIAVAALCVAQLAGAAPSRPEFHRAVYALHSQQLARHTVRTEETSGKYEGVAAAGYRYRITSYYDAASGRLLSRIQRDATQPEAIHIAEVNVYDAEGRVVRDYFSSAPPWRPLHPSHAYINLHHHNGGLHSFRQFELDGQVNYESCEGTLDGKPVRITGDWSGIDELTRNSPEYRACFDGISADWARYASPH
;
A
#
# COMPACT_ATOMS: atom_id res chain seq x y z
N MET A 1 -60.32 7.59 -11.27
CA MET A 1 -59.39 6.52 -10.91
C MET A 1 -57.99 7.12 -10.80
N LYS A 2 -57.42 7.21 -9.58
CA LYS A 2 -56.07 7.78 -9.33
C LYS A 2 -55.15 6.61 -9.00
N TYR A 3 -54.26 6.26 -9.91
CA TYR A 3 -53.25 5.24 -9.66
C TYR A 3 -52.11 5.85 -8.82
N ARG A 4 -51.87 5.31 -7.63
CA ARG A 4 -50.71 5.60 -6.81
C ARG A 4 -49.61 4.59 -7.22
N ILE A 5 -48.55 5.09 -7.83
CA ILE A 5 -47.33 4.30 -8.11
C ILE A 5 -46.51 4.32 -6.81
N ALA A 6 -46.39 3.17 -6.18
CA ALA A 6 -45.49 2.97 -5.05
C ALA A 6 -44.08 2.73 -5.61
N VAL A 7 -43.18 3.66 -5.39
CA VAL A 7 -41.75 3.47 -5.68
C VAL A 7 -41.15 2.70 -4.51
N ALA A 8 -40.84 1.44 -4.75
CA ALA A 8 -40.06 0.64 -3.79
C ALA A 8 -38.57 1.05 -3.91
N ALA A 9 -38.10 1.73 -2.88
CA ALA A 9 -36.64 2.00 -2.75
C ALA A 9 -35.96 0.69 -2.39
N LEU A 10 -35.19 0.12 -3.35
CA LEU A 10 -34.27 -0.97 -3.08
C LEU A 10 -33.09 -0.38 -2.30
N CYS A 11 -33.04 -0.60 -0.99
CA CYS A 11 -31.82 -0.42 -0.20
C CYS A 11 -30.86 -1.55 -0.59
N VAL A 12 -29.90 -1.26 -1.46
CA VAL A 12 -28.73 -2.12 -1.67
C VAL A 12 -27.85 -1.95 -0.42
N ALA A 13 -27.98 -2.87 0.53
CA ALA A 13 -27.03 -3.01 1.62
C ALA A 13 -25.69 -3.42 0.97
N GLN A 14 -24.74 -2.50 0.94
CA GLN A 14 -23.36 -2.84 0.65
C GLN A 14 -22.89 -3.74 1.81
N LEU A 15 -22.79 -5.04 1.55
CA LEU A 15 -22.09 -5.97 2.42
C LEU A 15 -20.63 -5.49 2.45
N ALA A 16 -20.24 -4.84 3.54
CA ALA A 16 -18.85 -4.62 3.84
C ALA A 16 -18.23 -6.03 3.94
N GLY A 17 -17.51 -6.43 2.91
CA GLY A 17 -16.79 -7.70 2.90
C GLY A 17 -15.82 -7.73 4.06
N ALA A 18 -15.68 -8.89 4.71
CA ALA A 18 -14.64 -9.07 5.74
C ALA A 18 -13.27 -8.74 5.13
N ALA A 19 -12.41 -8.11 5.93
CA ALA A 19 -11.03 -7.84 5.52
C ALA A 19 -10.35 -9.16 5.10
N PRO A 20 -9.55 -9.15 4.01
CA PRO A 20 -8.87 -10.36 3.56
C PRO A 20 -7.87 -10.83 4.63
N SER A 21 -7.65 -12.12 4.70
CA SER A 21 -6.55 -12.66 5.49
C SER A 21 -5.20 -12.23 4.90
N ARG A 22 -4.14 -12.19 5.69
CA ARG A 22 -2.79 -11.85 5.21
C ARG A 22 -2.33 -12.71 4.02
N PRO A 23 -2.54 -14.05 3.99
CA PRO A 23 -2.22 -14.86 2.81
C PRO A 23 -3.04 -14.52 1.56
N GLU A 24 -4.32 -14.17 1.70
CA GLU A 24 -5.15 -13.73 0.58
C GLU A 24 -4.66 -12.39 0.04
N PHE A 25 -4.37 -11.44 0.92
CA PHE A 25 -3.81 -10.15 0.54
C PHE A 25 -2.44 -10.30 -0.16
N HIS A 26 -1.54 -11.13 0.35
CA HIS A 26 -0.24 -11.39 -0.28
C HIS A 26 -0.40 -11.91 -1.72
N ARG A 27 -1.32 -12.87 -1.93
CA ARG A 27 -1.63 -13.36 -3.29
C ARG A 27 -2.23 -12.27 -4.17
N ALA A 28 -3.12 -11.42 -3.63
CA ALA A 28 -3.74 -10.34 -4.37
C ALA A 28 -2.71 -9.27 -4.79
N VAL A 29 -1.78 -8.90 -3.91
CA VAL A 29 -0.67 -7.99 -4.24
C VAL A 29 0.19 -8.55 -5.37
N TYR A 30 0.51 -9.86 -5.31
CA TYR A 30 1.27 -10.50 -6.38
C TYR A 30 0.46 -10.61 -7.69
N ALA A 31 -0.84 -10.81 -7.61
CA ALA A 31 -1.71 -10.79 -8.80
C ALA A 31 -1.74 -9.38 -9.45
N LEU A 32 -1.80 -8.32 -8.65
CA LEU A 32 -1.70 -6.94 -9.14
C LEU A 32 -0.34 -6.70 -9.83
N HIS A 33 0.77 -7.16 -9.23
CA HIS A 33 2.08 -7.14 -9.87
C HIS A 33 2.02 -7.76 -11.27
N SER A 34 1.48 -8.99 -11.39
CA SER A 34 1.39 -9.70 -12.67
C SER A 34 0.53 -8.95 -13.70
N GLN A 35 -0.56 -8.31 -13.25
CA GLN A 35 -1.41 -7.49 -14.11
C GLN A 35 -0.66 -6.25 -14.63
N GLN A 36 0.15 -5.59 -13.80
CA GLN A 36 0.96 -4.45 -14.24
C GLN A 36 1.98 -4.88 -15.29
N LEU A 37 2.67 -6.01 -15.10
CA LEU A 37 3.62 -6.51 -16.09
C LEU A 37 2.94 -6.80 -17.44
N ALA A 38 1.68 -7.25 -17.43
CA ALA A 38 0.93 -7.49 -18.68
C ALA A 38 0.52 -6.20 -19.41
N ARG A 39 0.49 -5.06 -18.72
CA ARG A 39 0.03 -3.77 -19.26
C ARG A 39 1.17 -2.83 -19.68
N HIS A 40 2.41 -3.12 -19.27
CA HIS A 40 3.56 -2.25 -19.50
C HIS A 40 4.68 -2.99 -20.22
N THR A 41 5.46 -2.26 -21.00
CA THR A 41 6.80 -2.74 -21.41
C THR A 41 7.72 -2.55 -20.21
N VAL A 42 8.34 -3.63 -19.75
CA VAL A 42 9.03 -3.66 -18.46
C VAL A 42 10.54 -3.75 -18.64
N ARG A 43 11.28 -2.93 -17.90
CA ARG A 43 12.71 -3.05 -17.63
C ARG A 43 12.88 -3.60 -16.21
N THR A 44 13.81 -4.51 -16.01
CA THR A 44 14.12 -5.11 -14.70
C THR A 44 15.51 -4.78 -14.22
N GLU A 45 15.66 -4.68 -12.90
CA GLU A 45 16.94 -4.65 -12.21
C GLU A 45 16.93 -5.71 -11.12
N GLU A 46 18.04 -6.43 -10.97
CA GLU A 46 18.16 -7.49 -9.97
C GLU A 46 19.27 -7.19 -8.98
N THR A 47 18.98 -7.45 -7.72
CA THR A 47 19.98 -7.49 -6.63
C THR A 47 19.79 -8.77 -5.84
N SER A 48 20.82 -9.20 -5.13
CA SER A 48 20.75 -10.38 -4.28
C SER A 48 21.45 -10.13 -2.94
N GLY A 49 21.03 -10.88 -1.93
CA GLY A 49 21.61 -10.77 -0.62
C GLY A 49 21.36 -12.01 0.22
N LYS A 50 21.70 -11.90 1.49
CA LYS A 50 21.40 -12.90 2.51
C LYS A 50 20.66 -12.23 3.67
N TYR A 51 19.76 -12.96 4.29
CA TYR A 51 19.16 -12.51 5.52
C TYR A 51 20.16 -12.52 6.67
N GLU A 52 20.09 -11.49 7.49
CA GLU A 52 20.85 -11.40 8.73
C GLU A 52 19.99 -11.87 9.91
N GLY A 53 20.64 -12.34 10.97
CA GLY A 53 19.98 -12.81 12.18
C GLY A 53 19.91 -14.35 12.29
N VAL A 54 19.79 -14.82 13.52
CA VAL A 54 19.91 -16.24 13.89
C VAL A 54 18.83 -17.10 13.22
N ALA A 55 17.59 -16.61 13.20
CA ALA A 55 16.45 -17.35 12.66
C ALA A 55 16.44 -17.42 11.12
N ALA A 56 17.18 -16.52 10.47
CA ALA A 56 17.23 -16.41 9.00
C ALA A 56 18.62 -16.78 8.45
N ALA A 57 19.52 -17.24 9.31
CA ALA A 57 20.89 -17.56 8.90
C ALA A 57 20.92 -18.61 7.78
N GLY A 58 21.61 -18.27 6.67
CA GLY A 58 21.75 -19.16 5.52
C GLY A 58 20.68 -18.96 4.42
N TYR A 59 19.58 -18.28 4.69
CA TYR A 59 18.62 -17.92 3.64
C TYR A 59 19.19 -16.82 2.74
N ARG A 60 19.09 -17.03 1.45
CA ARG A 60 19.47 -16.05 0.42
C ARG A 60 18.25 -15.57 -0.32
N TYR A 61 18.29 -14.33 -0.77
CA TYR A 61 17.22 -13.74 -1.54
C TYR A 61 17.70 -13.09 -2.83
N ARG A 62 16.78 -12.96 -3.77
CA ARG A 62 16.89 -12.13 -4.96
C ARG A 62 15.74 -11.12 -4.95
N ILE A 63 16.07 -9.85 -5.17
CA ILE A 63 15.10 -8.79 -5.37
C ILE A 63 15.11 -8.44 -6.85
N THR A 64 13.92 -8.48 -7.48
CA THR A 64 13.72 -7.97 -8.82
C THR A 64 12.84 -6.72 -8.72
N SER A 65 13.37 -5.59 -9.17
CA SER A 65 12.64 -4.33 -9.35
C SER A 65 12.18 -4.23 -10.80
N TYR A 66 10.89 -3.94 -10.98
CA TYR A 66 10.24 -3.87 -12.28
C TYR A 66 9.84 -2.43 -12.57
N TYR A 67 10.35 -1.87 -13.65
CA TYR A 67 10.10 -0.49 -14.04
C TYR A 67 9.32 -0.45 -15.35
N ASP A 68 8.38 0.47 -15.48
CA ASP A 68 7.83 0.83 -16.77
C ASP A 68 8.93 1.41 -17.65
N ALA A 69 9.24 0.78 -18.76
CA ALA A 69 10.35 1.17 -19.63
C ALA A 69 10.14 2.55 -20.28
N ALA A 70 8.88 2.98 -20.47
CA ALA A 70 8.55 4.24 -21.08
C ALA A 70 8.72 5.43 -20.14
N SER A 71 8.27 5.29 -18.88
CA SER A 71 8.28 6.37 -17.89
C SER A 71 9.42 6.27 -16.87
N GLY A 72 10.07 5.11 -16.75
CA GLY A 72 11.06 4.82 -15.72
C GLY A 72 10.49 4.61 -14.33
N ARG A 73 9.16 4.57 -14.15
CA ARG A 73 8.51 4.42 -12.85
C ARG A 73 8.65 3.00 -12.31
N LEU A 74 8.92 2.86 -11.02
CA LEU A 74 8.97 1.57 -10.33
C LEU A 74 7.56 1.01 -10.17
N LEU A 75 7.18 0.02 -10.96
CA LEU A 75 5.88 -0.65 -10.87
C LEU A 75 5.80 -1.53 -9.62
N SER A 76 6.84 -2.32 -9.38
CA SER A 76 6.86 -3.25 -8.26
C SER A 76 8.27 -3.70 -7.92
N ARG A 77 8.42 -4.23 -6.69
CA ARG A 77 9.62 -4.90 -6.21
C ARG A 77 9.22 -6.23 -5.59
N ILE A 78 9.81 -7.32 -6.09
CA ILE A 78 9.51 -8.67 -5.62
C ILE A 78 10.79 -9.31 -5.09
N GLN A 79 10.74 -9.75 -3.85
CA GLN A 79 11.82 -10.52 -3.23
C GLN A 79 11.43 -11.99 -3.15
N ARG A 80 12.33 -12.85 -3.63
CA ARG A 80 12.14 -14.30 -3.64
C ARG A 80 13.30 -14.99 -2.95
N ASP A 81 13.06 -16.23 -2.52
CA ASP A 81 14.15 -17.11 -2.15
C ASP A 81 15.07 -17.32 -3.37
N ALA A 82 16.39 -17.26 -3.15
CA ALA A 82 17.35 -17.43 -4.25
C ALA A 82 17.43 -18.87 -4.76
N THR A 83 17.04 -19.86 -3.95
CA THR A 83 17.06 -21.29 -4.27
C THR A 83 15.69 -21.83 -4.65
N GLN A 84 14.61 -21.16 -4.24
CA GLN A 84 13.22 -21.49 -4.52
C GLN A 84 12.50 -20.23 -5.08
N PRO A 85 12.69 -19.90 -6.36
CA PRO A 85 12.21 -18.63 -6.94
C PRO A 85 10.67 -18.45 -6.89
N GLU A 86 9.92 -19.53 -6.72
CA GLU A 86 8.46 -19.52 -6.50
C GLU A 86 8.08 -19.05 -5.09
N ALA A 87 9.00 -19.12 -4.12
CA ALA A 87 8.77 -18.65 -2.76
C ALA A 87 8.96 -17.14 -2.69
N ILE A 88 7.84 -16.41 -2.70
CA ILE A 88 7.81 -14.95 -2.61
C ILE A 88 7.83 -14.57 -1.13
N HIS A 89 8.83 -13.78 -0.75
CA HIS A 89 8.98 -13.29 0.60
C HIS A 89 8.44 -11.87 0.76
N ILE A 90 8.66 -11.01 -0.23
CA ILE A 90 8.16 -9.63 -0.22
C ILE A 90 7.55 -9.33 -1.58
N ALA A 91 6.37 -8.73 -1.55
CA ALA A 91 5.74 -8.10 -2.69
C ALA A 91 5.40 -6.65 -2.32
N GLU A 92 5.92 -5.73 -3.11
CA GLU A 92 5.65 -4.30 -3.05
C GLU A 92 5.17 -3.84 -4.43
N VAL A 93 4.02 -3.16 -4.51
CA VAL A 93 3.41 -2.78 -5.79
C VAL A 93 2.89 -1.36 -5.71
N ASN A 94 3.37 -0.49 -6.59
CA ASN A 94 2.99 0.91 -6.66
C ASN A 94 1.82 1.13 -7.64
N VAL A 95 0.92 2.03 -7.29
CA VAL A 95 -0.18 2.50 -8.14
C VAL A 95 -0.05 4.01 -8.31
N TYR A 96 -0.12 4.47 -9.56
CA TYR A 96 0.12 5.85 -9.94
C TYR A 96 -1.16 6.54 -10.40
N ASP A 97 -1.24 7.86 -10.20
CA ASP A 97 -2.23 8.72 -10.85
C ASP A 97 -1.83 9.08 -12.29
N ALA A 98 -2.67 9.86 -12.95
CA ALA A 98 -2.43 10.32 -14.32
C ALA A 98 -1.19 11.22 -14.43
N GLU A 99 -0.85 11.94 -13.35
CA GLU A 99 0.32 12.81 -13.25
C GLU A 99 1.60 12.01 -12.95
N GLY A 100 1.46 10.73 -12.62
CA GLY A 100 2.57 9.82 -12.34
C GLY A 100 3.13 9.89 -10.96
N ARG A 101 2.35 10.35 -10.01
CA ARG A 101 2.66 10.32 -8.59
C ARG A 101 2.10 9.04 -8.00
N VAL A 102 2.82 8.43 -7.06
CA VAL A 102 2.28 7.31 -6.30
C VAL A 102 1.10 7.80 -5.48
N VAL A 103 -0.06 7.18 -5.65
CA VAL A 103 -1.27 7.47 -4.84
C VAL A 103 -1.59 6.34 -3.88
N ARG A 104 -1.04 5.18 -4.15
CA ARG A 104 -1.20 3.99 -3.32
C ARG A 104 -0.06 3.03 -3.60
N ASP A 105 0.40 2.36 -2.58
CA ASP A 105 1.19 1.15 -2.73
C ASP A 105 0.75 0.07 -1.76
N TYR A 106 1.13 -1.14 -2.07
CA TYR A 106 0.83 -2.32 -1.27
C TYR A 106 2.12 -3.00 -0.89
N PHE A 107 2.23 -3.34 0.37
CA PHE A 107 3.36 -4.09 0.89
C PHE A 107 2.88 -5.35 1.58
N SER A 108 3.50 -6.48 1.27
CA SER A 108 3.29 -7.73 1.99
C SER A 108 4.59 -8.48 2.13
N SER A 109 4.88 -8.98 3.33
CA SER A 109 6.09 -9.76 3.59
C SER A 109 5.81 -11.02 4.40
N ALA A 110 6.50 -12.09 4.02
CA ALA A 110 6.52 -13.37 4.72
C ALA A 110 7.97 -13.71 5.10
N PRO A 111 8.21 -14.28 6.28
CA PRO A 111 9.56 -14.69 6.66
C PRO A 111 10.04 -15.85 5.77
N PRO A 112 11.36 -15.96 5.48
CA PRO A 112 11.89 -16.94 4.54
C PRO A 112 11.62 -18.40 4.93
N TRP A 113 11.52 -18.68 6.24
CA TRP A 113 11.18 -20.02 6.74
C TRP A 113 9.67 -20.32 6.75
N ARG A 114 8.81 -19.36 6.37
CA ARG A 114 7.36 -19.48 6.28
C ARG A 114 6.78 -18.64 5.16
N PRO A 115 7.13 -18.91 3.91
CA PRO A 115 6.78 -18.03 2.77
C PRO A 115 5.27 -17.94 2.50
N LEU A 116 4.47 -18.91 2.98
CA LEU A 116 3.01 -18.89 2.84
C LEU A 116 2.27 -18.25 4.03
N HIS A 117 3.03 -17.74 5.01
CA HIS A 117 2.48 -17.11 6.23
C HIS A 117 2.97 -15.67 6.36
N PRO A 118 2.40 -14.72 5.61
CA PRO A 118 2.80 -13.32 5.70
C PRO A 118 2.64 -12.78 7.12
N SER A 119 3.69 -12.14 7.61
CA SER A 119 3.72 -11.49 8.93
C SER A 119 3.25 -10.04 8.87
N HIS A 120 3.51 -9.37 7.73
CA HIS A 120 3.12 -7.99 7.52
C HIS A 120 2.33 -7.85 6.21
N ALA A 121 1.32 -7.00 6.26
CA ALA A 121 0.48 -6.69 5.11
C ALA A 121 -0.05 -5.26 5.29
N TYR A 122 0.39 -4.34 4.45
CA TYR A 122 0.09 -2.92 4.57
C TYR A 122 -0.53 -2.36 3.31
N ILE A 123 -1.49 -1.46 3.51
CA ILE A 123 -2.07 -0.60 2.49
C ILE A 123 -1.55 0.80 2.76
N ASN A 124 -0.78 1.33 1.84
CA ASN A 124 -0.18 2.64 1.93
C ASN A 124 -0.93 3.61 1.02
N LEU A 125 -1.45 4.69 1.59
CA LEU A 125 -2.12 5.75 0.85
C LEU A 125 -1.25 6.99 0.83
N HIS A 126 -1.12 7.59 -0.36
CA HIS A 126 -0.40 8.83 -0.57
C HIS A 126 -1.36 9.93 -0.99
N HIS A 127 -1.15 11.13 -0.51
CA HIS A 127 -1.90 12.32 -0.89
C HIS A 127 -0.94 13.45 -1.21
N HIS A 128 -1.18 14.10 -2.36
CA HIS A 128 -0.41 15.22 -2.83
C HIS A 128 -1.33 16.44 -2.86
N ASN A 129 -1.12 17.39 -1.94
CA ASN A 129 -1.94 18.58 -1.80
C ASN A 129 -1.05 19.84 -1.81
N GLY A 130 -1.09 20.60 -2.90
CA GLY A 130 -0.24 21.78 -3.06
C GLY A 130 1.24 21.38 -2.95
N GLY A 131 1.93 21.95 -1.95
CA GLY A 131 3.33 21.65 -1.65
C GLY A 131 3.55 20.52 -0.65
N LEU A 132 2.49 19.80 -0.23
CA LEU A 132 2.55 18.74 0.78
C LEU A 132 2.48 17.36 0.12
N HIS A 133 3.26 16.43 0.64
CA HIS A 133 3.15 15.00 0.39
C HIS A 133 2.87 14.28 1.71
N SER A 134 1.75 13.60 1.78
CA SER A 134 1.30 12.85 2.95
C SER A 134 1.24 11.37 2.64
N PHE A 135 1.56 10.58 3.64
CA PHE A 135 1.59 9.13 3.60
C PHE A 135 0.91 8.57 4.83
N ARG A 136 0.02 7.61 4.65
CA ARG A 136 -0.63 6.89 5.74
C ARG A 136 -0.63 5.39 5.46
N GLN A 137 -0.10 4.63 6.39
CA GLN A 137 -0.02 3.18 6.35
C GLN A 137 -1.11 2.56 7.22
N PHE A 138 -1.86 1.64 6.63
CA PHE A 138 -2.91 0.88 7.31
C PHE A 138 -2.53 -0.59 7.41
N GLU A 139 -2.82 -1.21 8.56
CA GLU A 139 -2.96 -2.65 8.69
C GLU A 139 -4.24 -3.14 8.00
N LEU A 140 -4.36 -4.45 7.79
CA LEU A 140 -5.55 -5.04 7.14
C LEU A 140 -6.84 -4.93 7.98
N ASP A 141 -6.74 -4.65 9.25
CA ASP A 141 -7.87 -4.39 10.15
C ASP A 141 -8.28 -2.90 10.18
N GLY A 142 -7.56 -2.06 9.42
CA GLY A 142 -7.80 -0.62 9.32
C GLY A 142 -7.11 0.21 10.37
N GLN A 143 -6.33 -0.38 11.25
CA GLN A 143 -5.52 0.40 12.17
C GLN A 143 -4.45 1.16 11.41
N VAL A 144 -4.28 2.44 11.75
CA VAL A 144 -3.18 3.25 11.24
C VAL A 144 -1.92 2.84 11.96
N ASN A 145 -0.93 2.36 11.21
CA ASN A 145 0.36 1.94 11.74
C ASN A 145 1.36 3.11 11.75
N TYR A 146 1.38 3.90 10.68
CA TYR A 146 2.35 4.96 10.51
C TYR A 146 1.78 6.10 9.67
N GLU A 147 2.19 7.33 9.97
CA GLU A 147 1.86 8.53 9.23
C GLU A 147 3.10 9.40 9.00
N SER A 148 3.20 9.99 7.82
CA SER A 148 4.16 11.05 7.56
C SER A 148 3.59 12.10 6.63
N CYS A 149 4.01 13.33 6.83
CA CYS A 149 3.73 14.45 5.94
C CYS A 149 4.93 15.36 5.89
N GLU A 150 5.33 15.74 4.69
CA GLU A 150 6.42 16.68 4.47
C GLU A 150 6.10 17.64 3.34
N GLY A 151 6.70 18.83 3.39
CA GLY A 151 6.55 19.84 2.34
C GLY A 151 6.43 21.25 2.88
N THR A 152 5.63 22.06 2.20
CA THR A 152 5.45 23.47 2.54
C THR A 152 3.97 23.83 2.54
N LEU A 153 3.50 24.46 3.63
CA LEU A 153 2.17 25.04 3.79
C LEU A 153 2.31 26.53 4.03
N ASP A 154 1.71 27.37 3.19
CA ASP A 154 1.78 28.84 3.27
C ASP A 154 3.21 29.38 3.41
N GLY A 155 4.15 28.82 2.67
CA GLY A 155 5.56 29.18 2.69
C GLY A 155 6.35 28.68 3.90
N LYS A 156 5.73 27.92 4.81
CA LYS A 156 6.38 27.37 6.00
C LYS A 156 6.62 25.87 5.82
N PRO A 157 7.79 25.34 6.23
CA PRO A 157 8.06 23.93 6.18
C PRO A 157 7.14 23.15 7.16
N VAL A 158 6.59 22.07 6.69
CA VAL A 158 5.81 21.10 7.48
C VAL A 158 6.53 19.76 7.48
N ARG A 159 6.68 19.18 8.66
CA ARG A 159 7.18 17.81 8.81
C ARG A 159 6.49 17.16 10.01
N ILE A 160 5.65 16.18 9.72
CA ILE A 160 4.96 15.35 10.70
C ILE A 160 5.34 13.90 10.39
N THR A 161 5.77 13.16 11.39
CA THR A 161 6.13 11.74 11.21
C THR A 161 5.99 11.01 12.54
N GLY A 162 5.45 9.81 12.50
CA GLY A 162 5.34 8.95 13.66
C GLY A 162 4.46 7.74 13.41
N ASP A 163 4.57 6.76 14.31
CA ASP A 163 3.53 5.75 14.45
C ASP A 163 2.27 6.38 15.06
N TRP A 164 1.18 5.64 15.05
CA TRP A 164 -0.10 6.15 15.57
C TRP A 164 -0.01 6.64 17.03
N SER A 165 0.82 6.03 17.86
CA SER A 165 1.00 6.40 19.26
C SER A 165 1.96 7.57 19.47
N GLY A 166 2.85 7.81 18.50
CA GLY A 166 3.89 8.84 18.58
C GLY A 166 3.45 10.24 18.19
N ILE A 167 2.29 10.40 17.52
CA ILE A 167 1.74 11.72 17.19
C ILE A 167 0.77 12.13 18.29
N ASP A 168 1.13 13.19 19.01
CA ASP A 168 0.33 13.71 20.12
C ASP A 168 -0.98 14.37 19.66
N GLU A 169 -1.91 14.55 20.60
CA GLU A 169 -3.23 15.10 20.33
C GLU A 169 -3.18 16.56 19.85
N LEU A 170 -2.24 17.35 20.35
CA LEU A 170 -2.06 18.74 19.90
C LEU A 170 -1.67 18.79 18.43
N THR A 171 -0.73 17.95 18.02
CA THR A 171 -0.33 17.81 16.61
C THR A 171 -1.51 17.37 15.75
N ARG A 172 -2.29 16.37 16.18
CA ARG A 172 -3.48 15.87 15.44
C ARG A 172 -4.55 16.94 15.25
N ASN A 173 -4.68 17.84 16.18
CA ASN A 173 -5.64 18.95 16.12
C ASN A 173 -5.12 20.19 15.39
N SER A 174 -3.85 20.18 14.94
CA SER A 174 -3.24 21.33 14.26
C SER A 174 -3.80 21.55 12.84
N PRO A 175 -3.77 22.78 12.33
CA PRO A 175 -4.09 23.06 10.93
C PRO A 175 -3.19 22.31 9.95
N GLU A 176 -1.91 22.15 10.28
CA GLU A 176 -0.91 21.46 9.48
C GLU A 176 -1.26 19.98 9.33
N TYR A 177 -1.67 19.31 10.41
CA TYR A 177 -2.09 17.92 10.37
C TYR A 177 -3.33 17.74 9.50
N ARG A 178 -4.33 18.63 9.62
CA ARG A 178 -5.52 18.59 8.76
C ARG A 178 -5.17 18.80 7.30
N ALA A 179 -4.33 19.80 6.99
CA ALA A 179 -3.87 20.03 5.61
C ALA A 179 -3.17 18.82 5.00
N CYS A 180 -2.45 18.04 5.82
CA CYS A 180 -1.79 16.82 5.43
C CYS A 180 -2.77 15.66 5.20
N PHE A 181 -3.68 15.41 6.14
CA PHE A 181 -4.34 14.10 6.25
C PHE A 181 -5.85 14.09 5.96
N ASP A 182 -6.55 15.24 5.91
CA ASP A 182 -7.98 15.27 5.61
C ASP A 182 -8.31 14.77 4.18
N GLY A 183 -7.35 14.84 3.26
CA GLY A 183 -7.49 14.29 1.90
C GLY A 183 -7.23 12.79 1.79
N ILE A 184 -6.69 12.14 2.85
CA ILE A 184 -6.46 10.71 2.86
C ILE A 184 -7.72 10.00 3.39
N SER A 185 -8.31 9.18 2.54
CA SER A 185 -9.53 8.45 2.88
C SER A 185 -9.35 7.57 4.11
N ALA A 186 -10.28 7.72 5.08
CA ALA A 186 -10.41 6.78 6.18
C ALA A 186 -11.04 5.44 5.72
N ASP A 187 -11.62 5.40 4.52
CA ASP A 187 -12.20 4.18 3.92
C ASP A 187 -11.11 3.34 3.25
N TRP A 188 -10.19 2.83 4.05
CA TRP A 188 -9.13 1.91 3.64
C TRP A 188 -9.69 0.60 3.06
N ALA A 189 -10.88 0.18 3.51
CA ALA A 189 -11.47 -1.13 3.16
C ALA A 189 -11.66 -1.30 1.65
N ARG A 190 -11.94 -0.23 0.91
CA ARG A 190 -12.04 -0.26 -0.56
C ARG A 190 -10.72 -0.59 -1.25
N TYR A 191 -9.61 -0.47 -0.56
CA TYR A 191 -8.27 -0.78 -1.05
C TYR A 191 -7.73 -2.12 -0.53
N ALA A 192 -8.47 -2.79 0.36
CA ALA A 192 -8.05 -4.07 0.93
C ALA A 192 -8.00 -5.21 -0.10
N SER A 193 -8.64 -5.04 -1.26
CA SER A 193 -8.48 -5.93 -2.42
C SER A 193 -7.67 -5.21 -3.49
N PRO A 194 -6.37 -5.47 -3.63
CA PRO A 194 -5.52 -4.92 -4.68
C PRO A 194 -6.02 -5.28 -6.08
N HIS A 195 -6.26 -4.27 -6.94
CA HIS A 195 -6.71 -4.42 -8.33
C HIS A 195 -6.36 -3.19 -9.18
#